data_f59441360aa082b53c49824ff7e80308
#
_entry.id   f59441360aa082b53c49824ff7e80308
#
_cell.length_a   1.000
_cell.length_b   1.000
_cell.length_c   1.000
_cell.angle_alpha   90.00
_cell.angle_beta   90.00
_cell.angle_gamma   90.00
#
_symmetry.space_group_name_H-M   'P 1'
#
loop_
_entity.id
_entity.type
_entity.pdbx_description
1 polymer ?
#
loop_
_entity_poly.entity_id
_entity_poly.type
_entity_poly.pdbx_seq_one_letter_code
_entity_poly.pdbx_strand_id
1 'polypeptide(L)'
;YRASKSALNMIIKNFSIEISRKYKKNIIVGLHPGTVDSKLSKPFQKNVPTEKLFTGEYSALKIVKVLDSLSIQDTGKCFDFNSLEVFP
;
A
#
# COMPACT_ATOMS: atom_id res chain seq x y z
N TYR A 1 -5.05 4.44 15.55
CA TYR A 1 -4.44 4.41 14.21
C TYR A 1 -3.47 3.25 14.05
N ARG A 2 -2.45 3.15 14.92
CA ARG A 2 -1.45 2.06 14.84
C ARG A 2 -2.08 0.69 14.96
N ALA A 3 -3.02 0.53 15.90
CA ALA A 3 -3.72 -0.74 16.08
C ALA A 3 -4.52 -1.13 14.85
N SER A 4 -5.21 -0.17 14.22
CA SER A 4 -5.98 -0.46 13.01
C SER A 4 -5.08 -0.81 11.82
N LYS A 5 -3.91 -0.20 11.71
CA LYS A 5 -2.96 -0.53 10.65
C LYS A 5 -2.33 -1.90 10.86
N SER A 6 -2.02 -2.26 12.10
CA SER A 6 -1.54 -3.60 12.42
C SER A 6 -2.60 -4.68 12.11
N ALA A 7 -3.85 -4.38 12.43
CA ALA A 7 -4.96 -5.29 12.10
C ALA A 7 -5.09 -5.45 10.58
N LEU A 8 -4.99 -4.36 9.82
CA LEU A 8 -5.04 -4.40 8.36
C LEU A 8 -3.92 -5.26 7.79
N ASN A 9 -2.70 -5.09 8.29
CA ASN A 9 -1.55 -5.89 7.84
C ASN A 9 -1.77 -7.38 8.10
N MET A 10 -2.35 -7.72 9.25
CA MET A 10 -2.66 -9.11 9.59
C MET A 10 -3.76 -9.68 8.69
N ILE A 11 -4.77 -8.88 8.36
CA ILE A 11 -5.84 -9.28 7.42
C ILE A 11 -5.24 -9.57 6.04
N ILE A 12 -4.36 -8.70 5.55
CA ILE A 12 -3.68 -8.89 4.26
C ILE A 12 -2.91 -10.22 4.28
N LYS A 13 -2.14 -10.47 5.33
CA LYS A 13 -1.33 -11.69 5.46
C LYS A 13 -2.21 -12.93 5.49
N ASN A 14 -3.22 -12.94 6.33
CA ASN A 14 -4.12 -14.08 6.47
C ASN A 14 -4.88 -14.37 5.20
N PHE A 15 -5.40 -13.32 4.53
CA PHE A 15 -6.14 -13.48 3.30
C PHE A 15 -5.23 -14.01 2.19
N SER A 16 -3.99 -13.54 2.12
CA SER A 16 -3.03 -14.05 1.13
C SER A 16 -2.76 -15.54 1.31
N ILE A 17 -2.65 -16.00 2.55
CA ILE A 17 -2.45 -17.41 2.86
C ILE A 17 -3.67 -18.23 2.43
N GLU A 18 -4.86 -17.78 2.78
CA GLU A 18 -6.10 -18.49 2.45
C GLU A 18 -6.32 -18.57 0.94
N ILE A 19 -6.16 -17.45 0.24
CA ILE A 19 -6.40 -17.40 -1.21
C ILE A 19 -5.37 -18.24 -1.97
N SER A 20 -4.13 -18.33 -1.48
CA SER A 20 -3.07 -19.09 -2.14
C SER A 20 -3.33 -20.59 -2.13
N ARG A 21 -4.12 -21.08 -1.18
CA ARG A 21 -4.52 -22.50 -1.13
C ARG A 21 -5.43 -22.89 -2.29
N LYS A 22 -6.22 -21.93 -2.78
CA LYS A 22 -7.20 -22.13 -3.83
C LYS A 22 -6.74 -21.59 -5.18
N TYR A 23 -6.07 -20.44 -5.18
CA TYR A 23 -5.63 -19.75 -6.37
C TYR A 23 -4.15 -19.35 -6.22
N LYS A 24 -3.26 -20.20 -6.71
CA LYS A 24 -1.81 -20.05 -6.49
C LYS A 24 -1.19 -18.86 -7.21
N LYS A 25 -1.87 -18.29 -8.20
CA LYS A 25 -1.36 -17.14 -8.97
C LYS A 25 -1.89 -15.79 -8.49
N ASN A 26 -2.75 -15.78 -7.48
CA ASN A 26 -3.31 -14.53 -6.98
C ASN A 26 -2.33 -13.86 -6.03
N ILE A 27 -2.27 -12.54 -6.13
CA ILE A 27 -1.37 -11.70 -5.34
C ILE A 27 -2.22 -10.72 -4.54
N ILE A 28 -2.02 -10.69 -3.22
CA ILE A 28 -2.71 -9.76 -2.32
C ILE A 28 -1.64 -8.99 -1.56
N VAL A 29 -1.63 -7.68 -1.72
CA VAL A 29 -0.64 -6.81 -1.07
C VAL A 29 -1.31 -5.58 -0.49
N GLY A 30 -0.66 -4.97 0.48
CA GLY A 30 -1.01 -3.65 0.95
C GLY A 30 -0.17 -2.61 0.21
N LEU A 31 -0.76 -1.46 -0.06
CA LEU A 31 -0.07 -0.37 -0.74
C LEU A 31 -0.16 0.92 0.09
N HIS A 32 0.98 1.56 0.28
CA HIS A 32 1.06 2.87 0.90
C HIS A 32 1.26 3.91 -0.22
N PRO A 33 0.24 4.72 -0.51
CA PRO A 33 0.29 5.63 -1.66
C PRO A 33 1.10 6.90 -1.43
N GLY A 34 1.68 7.08 -0.26
CA GLY A 34 2.23 8.36 0.18
C GLY A 34 1.14 9.27 0.70
N THR A 35 1.47 10.52 0.97
CA THR A 35 0.49 11.52 1.39
C THR A 35 -0.10 12.17 0.14
N VAL A 36 -1.36 11.88 -0.12
CA VAL A 36 -2.07 12.37 -1.31
C VAL A 36 -2.91 13.59 -0.92
N ASP A 37 -2.83 14.65 -1.73
CA ASP A 37 -3.65 15.85 -1.52
C ASP A 37 -5.11 15.53 -1.80
N SER A 38 -5.90 15.39 -0.76
CA SER A 38 -7.32 15.06 -0.83
C SER A 38 -8.06 15.69 0.36
N LYS A 39 -9.37 15.67 0.30
CA LYS A 39 -10.20 16.16 1.41
C LYS A 39 -9.92 15.37 2.69
N LEU A 40 -9.67 14.07 2.57
CA LEU A 40 -9.41 13.21 3.72
C LEU A 40 -8.09 13.57 4.39
N SER A 41 -7.05 13.92 3.63
CA SER A 41 -5.73 14.21 4.17
C SER A 41 -5.55 15.66 4.61
N LYS A 42 -6.43 16.60 4.19
CA LYS A 42 -6.31 18.02 4.50
C LYS A 42 -5.96 18.33 5.96
N PRO A 43 -6.66 17.74 6.95
CA PRO A 43 -6.33 18.05 8.37
C PRO A 43 -4.95 17.60 8.80
N PHE A 44 -4.29 16.72 8.02
CA PHE A 44 -3.01 16.10 8.38
C PHE A 44 -1.84 16.62 7.56
N GLN A 45 -2.06 17.60 6.66
CA GLN A 45 -1.03 18.10 5.75
C GLN A 45 -0.10 19.13 6.38
N LYS A 46 -0.43 19.64 7.55
CA LYS A 46 0.24 20.78 8.17
C LYS A 46 1.76 20.58 8.31
N ASN A 47 2.19 19.38 8.64
CA ASN A 47 3.60 19.05 8.85
C ASN A 47 4.21 18.25 7.70
N VAL A 48 3.52 18.14 6.56
CA VAL A 48 4.01 17.41 5.40
C VAL A 48 4.76 18.38 4.49
N PRO A 49 6.04 18.12 4.18
CA PRO A 49 6.76 18.94 3.20
C PRO A 49 6.04 18.93 1.86
N THR A 50 6.05 20.08 1.17
CA THR A 50 5.34 20.23 -0.11
C THR A 50 5.79 19.18 -1.13
N GLU A 51 7.08 18.85 -1.17
CA GLU A 51 7.62 17.86 -2.09
C GLU A 51 7.17 16.42 -1.78
N LYS A 52 6.61 16.18 -0.58
CA LYS A 52 6.08 14.87 -0.19
C LYS A 52 4.56 14.79 -0.25
N LEU A 53 3.91 15.86 -0.68
CA LEU A 53 2.46 15.89 -0.87
C LEU A 53 2.17 15.63 -2.33
N PHE A 54 1.60 14.45 -2.62
CA PHE A 54 1.39 13.98 -3.99
C PHE A 54 0.03 14.41 -4.51
N THR A 55 -0.03 14.73 -5.81
CA THR A 55 -1.34 14.83 -6.49
C THR A 55 -1.93 13.43 -6.65
N GLY A 56 -3.25 13.36 -6.83
CA GLY A 56 -3.91 12.09 -7.09
C GLY A 56 -3.37 11.39 -8.32
N GLU A 57 -3.09 12.15 -9.38
CA GLU A 57 -2.54 11.61 -10.62
C GLU A 57 -1.16 11.01 -10.43
N TYR A 58 -0.28 11.73 -9.73
CA TYR A 58 1.07 11.24 -9.45
C TYR A 58 1.02 9.96 -8.61
N SER A 59 0.20 9.96 -7.56
CA SER A 59 0.04 8.79 -6.71
C SER A 59 -0.48 7.58 -7.50
N ALA A 60 -1.47 7.80 -8.36
CA ALA A 60 -2.03 6.73 -9.19
C ALA A 60 -0.97 6.14 -10.14
N LEU A 61 -0.16 6.97 -10.78
CA LEU A 61 0.92 6.50 -11.64
C LEU A 61 1.94 5.66 -10.87
N LYS A 62 2.29 6.09 -9.66
CA LYS A 62 3.21 5.32 -8.79
C LYS A 62 2.61 3.97 -8.41
N ILE A 63 1.33 3.92 -8.05
CA ILE A 63 0.66 2.68 -7.68
C ILE A 63 0.65 1.71 -8.86
N VAL A 64 0.34 2.18 -10.07
CA VAL A 64 0.36 1.33 -11.27
C VAL A 64 1.74 0.72 -11.50
N LYS A 65 2.80 1.52 -11.33
CA LYS A 65 4.18 0.99 -11.45
C LYS A 65 4.48 -0.09 -10.42
N VAL A 66 4.03 0.09 -9.17
CA VAL A 66 4.20 -0.93 -8.14
C VAL A 66 3.47 -2.21 -8.54
N LEU A 67 2.22 -2.10 -8.98
CA LEU A 67 1.42 -3.26 -9.39
C LEU A 67 2.08 -4.02 -10.54
N ASP A 68 2.64 -3.32 -11.52
CA ASP A 68 3.30 -3.95 -12.65
C ASP A 68 4.57 -4.70 -12.25
N SER A 69 5.20 -4.33 -11.14
CA SER A 69 6.43 -4.95 -10.68
C SER A 69 6.22 -6.15 -9.75
N LEU A 70 4.99 -6.41 -9.32
CA LEU A 70 4.71 -7.46 -8.35
C LEU A 70 4.86 -8.86 -8.95
N SER A 71 5.32 -9.80 -8.12
CA SER A 71 5.37 -11.21 -8.44
C SER A 71 4.63 -12.01 -7.36
N ILE A 72 4.42 -13.32 -7.61
CA ILE A 72 3.72 -14.17 -6.66
C ILE A 72 4.44 -14.25 -5.31
N GLN A 73 5.74 -14.02 -5.28
CA GLN A 73 6.52 -14.03 -4.05
C GLN A 73 6.21 -12.84 -3.15
N ASP A 74 5.61 -11.80 -3.70
CA ASP A 74 5.27 -10.57 -2.97
C ASP A 74 3.94 -10.66 -2.23
N THR A 75 3.16 -11.70 -2.46
CA THR A 75 1.84 -11.80 -1.84
C THR A 75 1.93 -11.80 -0.31
N GLY A 76 1.02 -11.11 0.33
CA GLY A 76 0.98 -10.96 1.79
C GLY A 76 1.87 -9.86 2.36
N LYS A 77 2.58 -9.13 1.51
CA LYS A 77 3.46 -8.04 1.90
C LYS A 77 2.81 -6.68 1.71
N CYS A 78 3.44 -5.65 2.24
CA CYS A 78 3.03 -4.25 2.04
C CYS A 78 4.17 -3.50 1.37
N PHE A 79 3.83 -2.64 0.42
CA PHE A 79 4.81 -1.85 -0.32
C PHE A 79 4.43 -0.38 -0.31
N ASP A 80 5.43 0.49 -0.42
CA ASP A 80 5.20 1.90 -0.61
C ASP A 80 5.16 2.25 -2.11
N PHE A 81 4.97 3.54 -2.39
CA PHE A 81 4.87 4.05 -3.76
C PHE A 81 6.19 3.95 -4.55
N ASN A 82 7.29 3.60 -3.91
CA ASN A 82 8.59 3.34 -4.54
C ASN A 82 8.91 1.84 -4.65
N SER A 83 7.94 0.99 -4.44
CA SER A 83 8.10 -0.48 -4.44
C SER A 83 9.00 -1.00 -3.33
N LEU A 84 9.20 -0.21 -2.27
CA LEU A 84 9.94 -0.65 -1.10
C LEU A 84 9.00 -1.32 -0.11
N GLU A 85 9.44 -2.45 0.43
CA GLU A 85 8.61 -3.17 1.40
C GLU A 85 8.48 -2.37 2.70
N VAL A 86 7.24 -2.26 3.19
CA VAL A 86 6.92 -1.57 4.44
C VAL A 86 6.61 -2.62 5.49
N PHE A 87 7.36 -2.60 6.59
CA PHE A 87 7.16 -3.52 7.69
C PHE A 87 6.26 -2.92 8.76
N PRO A 88 5.39 -3.73 9.39
CA PRO A 88 4.49 -3.24 10.42
C PRO A 88 5.19 -2.76 11.69
#